data_4f5ba063df7b0ca9ba77df98e5320642
#
_entry.id   4f5ba063df7b0ca9ba77df98e5320642
#
_cell.length_a   1.000
_cell.length_b   1.000
_cell.length_c   1.000
_cell.angle_alpha   90.00
_cell.angle_beta   90.00
_cell.angle_gamma   90.00
#
_symmetry.space_group_name_H-M   'P 1'
#
loop_
_entity.id
_entity.type
_entity.pdbx_description
1 polymer ?
#
loop_
_entity_poly.entity_id
_entity_poly.type
_entity_poly.pdbx_seq_one_letter_code
_entity_poly.pdbx_strand_id
1 'polypeptide(L)'
;MTFLSRSRFLALFLSGLTLLSVGTAVHAQAPAAPTDKPLKVGVSAGPYGDVLREAARLSEKQGIKAEIIEFTDWNQPNAALQAGDIDLNNFQNRPYLANQVKTRGYQIVALDESLLVPAGIYSRKYTRAADIPAGAKIAIPNDPTNGGRALLLFQKAGLIQLKPGTGLYASVLDVAENPKKLQIVEIDAAQLPRSLDDVAAAFVSSNYAYLAGLDLNTALVAETAVEEAKPYFTLVFAAREDRKDDPRIRKFIEVYRSQPVKDFTLAKFKGSILPAW
;
A
#
# COMPACT_ATOMS: atom_id res chain seq x y z
N MET A 1 53.65 61.66 -54.00
CA MET A 1 55.13 61.49 -53.99
C MET A 1 55.46 60.13 -53.49
N THR A 2 55.99 59.35 -54.38
CA THR A 2 57.06 58.31 -54.22
C THR A 2 56.72 57.07 -53.36
N PHE A 3 56.53 56.02 -54.01
CA PHE A 3 57.38 54.98 -54.65
C PHE A 3 57.67 53.78 -53.72
N LEU A 4 57.27 52.58 -54.27
CA LEU A 4 57.96 51.29 -54.35
C LEU A 4 58.27 50.52 -53.08
N SER A 5 58.19 49.19 -53.00
CA SER A 5 58.49 48.12 -53.92
C SER A 5 58.17 46.75 -53.32
N ARG A 6 57.58 45.89 -54.09
CA ARG A 6 57.77 44.45 -54.26
C ARG A 6 58.60 43.63 -53.22
N SER A 7 58.05 42.57 -52.68
CA SER A 7 58.65 41.22 -52.95
C SER A 7 57.69 40.12 -52.52
N ARG A 8 57.56 39.14 -53.41
CA ARG A 8 56.84 37.90 -53.25
C ARG A 8 57.66 36.91 -52.39
N PHE A 9 57.01 36.28 -51.45
CA PHE A 9 57.43 34.97 -50.94
C PHE A 9 56.26 34.05 -50.81
N LEU A 10 56.29 33.00 -51.58
CA LEU A 10 55.36 31.88 -51.61
C LEU A 10 55.76 30.92 -50.49
N ALA A 11 54.91 30.71 -49.46
CA ALA A 11 55.10 29.62 -48.48
C ALA A 11 53.88 28.77 -48.45
N LEU A 12 53.99 27.55 -48.96
CA LEU A 12 53.05 26.48 -48.80
C LEU A 12 52.97 26.12 -47.31
N PHE A 13 51.79 26.24 -46.68
CA PHE A 13 51.48 25.59 -45.40
C PHE A 13 50.54 24.45 -45.66
N LEU A 14 50.98 23.21 -45.44
CA LEU A 14 50.22 22.01 -45.34
C LEU A 14 49.31 22.16 -44.08
N SER A 15 48.01 22.24 -44.28
CA SER A 15 47.04 22.19 -43.21
C SER A 15 46.80 20.74 -42.79
N GLY A 16 47.43 20.32 -41.70
CA GLY A 16 47.11 19.06 -41.03
C GLY A 16 45.77 19.19 -40.30
N LEU A 17 44.77 18.47 -40.77
CA LEU A 17 43.44 18.35 -40.14
C LEU A 17 43.54 17.33 -39.02
N THR A 18 43.74 17.78 -37.79
CA THR A 18 43.61 16.92 -36.58
C THR A 18 42.15 16.76 -36.23
N LEU A 19 41.59 15.57 -36.54
CA LEU A 19 40.27 15.16 -35.99
C LEU A 19 40.41 14.94 -34.48
N LEU A 20 39.90 15.85 -33.69
CA LEU A 20 39.60 15.60 -32.26
C LEU A 20 38.41 14.69 -32.18
N SER A 21 38.62 13.40 -31.94
CA SER A 21 37.57 12.47 -31.50
C SER A 21 37.18 12.80 -30.06
N VAL A 22 36.08 13.50 -29.89
CA VAL A 22 35.41 13.66 -28.56
C VAL A 22 34.78 12.31 -28.22
N GLY A 23 35.53 11.49 -27.50
CA GLY A 23 35.00 10.28 -26.89
C GLY A 23 34.01 10.66 -25.79
N THR A 24 32.73 10.47 -26.04
CA THR A 24 31.72 10.50 -25.00
C THR A 24 31.95 9.34 -24.04
N ALA A 25 32.62 9.60 -22.92
CA ALA A 25 32.71 8.64 -21.83
C ALA A 25 31.28 8.41 -21.26
N VAL A 26 30.66 7.32 -21.67
CA VAL A 26 29.50 6.79 -21.00
C VAL A 26 29.96 6.40 -19.60
N HIS A 27 29.67 7.23 -18.60
CA HIS A 27 29.83 6.86 -17.20
C HIS A 27 28.80 5.77 -16.90
N ALA A 28 29.21 4.52 -17.05
CA ALA A 28 28.50 3.41 -16.44
C ALA A 28 28.53 3.65 -14.92
N GLN A 29 27.40 4.02 -14.38
CA GLN A 29 27.23 4.20 -12.95
C GLN A 29 27.49 2.84 -12.29
N ALA A 30 28.60 2.71 -11.58
CA ALA A 30 28.94 1.49 -10.86
C ALA A 30 27.77 1.15 -9.90
N PRO A 31 27.42 -0.14 -9.75
CA PRO A 31 26.41 -0.54 -8.77
C PRO A 31 26.83 0.01 -7.40
N ALA A 32 25.92 0.73 -6.74
CA ALA A 32 26.17 1.24 -5.39
C ALA A 32 26.59 0.06 -4.50
N ALA A 33 27.72 0.23 -3.80
CA ALA A 33 28.22 -0.78 -2.87
C ALA A 33 27.13 -1.18 -1.89
N PRO A 34 27.04 -2.46 -1.46
CA PRO A 34 26.05 -2.90 -0.49
C PRO A 34 26.19 -2.04 0.77
N THR A 35 25.17 -1.26 1.09
CA THR A 35 25.16 -0.53 2.36
C THR A 35 24.88 -1.55 3.45
N ASP A 36 25.71 -1.62 4.48
CA ASP A 36 25.53 -2.50 5.66
C ASP A 36 24.24 -2.17 6.46
N LYS A 37 23.57 -1.07 6.12
CA LYS A 37 22.32 -0.66 6.77
C LYS A 37 21.16 -1.55 6.34
N PRO A 38 20.39 -2.08 7.31
CA PRO A 38 19.20 -2.87 6.99
C PRO A 38 18.17 -2.03 6.25
N LEU A 39 17.45 -2.68 5.33
CA LEU A 39 16.26 -2.11 4.69
C LEU A 39 15.15 -2.03 5.72
N LYS A 40 14.67 -0.84 6.05
CA LYS A 40 13.58 -0.64 7.01
C LYS A 40 12.24 -0.73 6.30
N VAL A 41 11.43 -1.71 6.71
CA VAL A 41 10.13 -2.00 6.10
C VAL A 41 9.01 -1.77 7.10
N GLY A 42 8.20 -0.73 6.86
CA GLY A 42 7.05 -0.41 7.69
C GLY A 42 5.82 -1.26 7.36
N VAL A 43 5.08 -1.64 8.38
CA VAL A 43 3.88 -2.46 8.25
C VAL A 43 2.87 -2.11 9.34
N SER A 44 1.57 -2.34 9.11
CA SER A 44 0.60 -2.34 10.21
C SER A 44 0.83 -3.54 11.12
N ALA A 45 0.74 -3.31 12.42
CA ALA A 45 0.80 -4.38 13.42
C ALA A 45 -0.20 -5.50 13.07
N GLY A 46 0.21 -6.75 13.30
CA GLY A 46 -0.62 -7.91 13.05
C GLY A 46 -0.05 -8.87 12.01
N PRO A 47 -0.90 -9.59 11.27
CA PRO A 47 -0.52 -10.76 10.48
C PRO A 47 0.42 -10.45 9.31
N TYR A 48 0.38 -9.22 8.78
CA TYR A 48 1.22 -8.83 7.63
C TYR A 48 2.70 -8.78 8.00
N GLY A 49 3.01 -8.40 9.25
CA GLY A 49 4.36 -8.43 9.81
C GLY A 49 4.98 -9.82 9.79
N ASP A 50 4.18 -10.88 10.00
CA ASP A 50 4.69 -12.25 9.97
C ASP A 50 5.18 -12.66 8.57
N VAL A 51 4.45 -12.28 7.53
CA VAL A 51 4.87 -12.55 6.13
C VAL A 51 6.13 -11.77 5.78
N LEU A 52 6.22 -10.51 6.22
CA LEU A 52 7.42 -9.69 6.02
C LEU A 52 8.63 -10.23 6.79
N ARG A 53 8.45 -10.73 8.01
CA ARG A 53 9.54 -11.37 8.78
C ARG A 53 10.06 -12.63 8.09
N GLU A 54 9.16 -13.45 7.53
CA GLU A 54 9.60 -14.60 6.74
C GLU A 54 10.37 -14.18 5.49
N ALA A 55 9.90 -13.17 4.77
CA ALA A 55 10.63 -12.60 3.63
C ALA A 55 11.99 -12.03 4.06
N ALA A 56 12.07 -11.33 5.20
CA ALA A 56 13.32 -10.80 5.75
C ALA A 56 14.33 -11.91 6.04
N ARG A 57 13.87 -13.00 6.69
CA ARG A 57 14.70 -14.19 6.99
C ARG A 57 15.27 -14.83 5.70
N LEU A 58 14.48 -14.87 4.63
CA LEU A 58 14.91 -15.43 3.35
C LEU A 58 15.82 -14.45 2.58
N SER A 59 15.55 -13.15 2.65
CA SER A 59 16.35 -12.13 1.96
C SER A 59 17.76 -11.99 2.56
N GLU A 60 17.92 -12.26 3.85
CA GLU A 60 19.23 -12.25 4.50
C GLU A 60 20.19 -13.25 3.86
N LYS A 61 19.70 -14.45 3.47
CA LYS A 61 20.48 -15.47 2.73
C LYS A 61 20.94 -15.00 1.35
N GLN A 62 20.32 -13.90 0.84
CA GLN A 62 20.65 -13.28 -0.44
C GLN A 62 21.37 -11.93 -0.26
N GLY A 63 21.90 -11.65 0.95
CA GLY A 63 22.67 -10.45 1.26
C GLY A 63 21.84 -9.20 1.54
N ILE A 64 20.51 -9.32 1.68
CA ILE A 64 19.62 -8.21 2.04
C ILE A 64 19.16 -8.37 3.48
N LYS A 65 19.68 -7.55 4.38
CA LYS A 65 19.15 -7.41 5.74
C LYS A 65 17.93 -6.52 5.72
N ALA A 66 16.83 -6.93 6.35
CA ALA A 66 15.63 -6.14 6.49
C ALA A 66 15.17 -6.09 7.94
N GLU A 67 14.76 -4.91 8.38
CA GLU A 67 14.18 -4.62 9.70
C GLU A 67 12.70 -4.30 9.51
N ILE A 68 11.82 -5.06 10.18
CA ILE A 68 10.37 -4.89 10.09
C ILE A 68 9.90 -4.00 11.23
N ILE A 69 9.33 -2.85 10.89
CA ILE A 69 8.85 -1.83 11.84
C ILE A 69 7.33 -1.82 11.82
N GLU A 70 6.72 -2.16 12.95
CA GLU A 70 5.27 -2.22 13.08
C GLU A 70 4.68 -0.91 13.59
N PHE A 71 3.59 -0.47 12.97
CA PHE A 71 2.81 0.70 13.34
C PHE A 71 1.41 0.27 13.79
N THR A 72 0.88 0.95 14.80
CA THR A 72 -0.42 0.60 15.40
C THR A 72 -1.61 1.24 14.69
N ASP A 73 -1.36 2.27 13.89
CA ASP A 73 -2.37 2.97 13.07
C ASP A 73 -1.94 3.11 11.61
N TRP A 74 -2.84 3.59 10.75
CA TRP A 74 -2.59 3.73 9.32
C TRP A 74 -2.06 5.11 8.90
N ASN A 75 -1.97 6.08 9.81
CA ASN A 75 -1.51 7.43 9.48
C ASN A 75 0.02 7.54 9.47
N GLN A 76 0.67 6.81 10.37
CA GLN A 76 2.12 6.91 10.60
C GLN A 76 2.98 6.32 9.49
N PRO A 77 2.68 5.14 8.87
CA PRO A 77 3.62 4.49 7.95
C PRO A 77 3.97 5.34 6.71
N ASN A 78 3.01 6.07 6.14
CA ASN A 78 3.30 6.96 4.99
C ASN A 78 4.06 8.21 5.41
N ALA A 79 3.81 8.74 6.60
CA ALA A 79 4.58 9.87 7.14
C ALA A 79 6.05 9.47 7.39
N ALA A 80 6.28 8.31 8.00
CA ALA A 80 7.62 7.76 8.23
C ALA A 80 8.35 7.45 6.91
N LEU A 81 7.64 6.94 5.90
CA LEU A 81 8.20 6.71 4.57
C LEU A 81 8.58 8.02 3.87
N GLN A 82 7.71 9.02 3.92
CA GLN A 82 8.00 10.34 3.36
C GLN A 82 9.19 11.01 4.05
N ALA A 83 9.31 10.89 5.37
CA ALA A 83 10.43 11.42 6.14
C ALA A 83 11.76 10.67 5.89
N GLY A 84 11.70 9.44 5.35
CA GLY A 84 12.88 8.59 5.16
C GLY A 84 13.27 7.80 6.41
N ASP A 85 12.41 7.74 7.42
CA ASP A 85 12.61 6.92 8.62
C ASP A 85 12.51 5.43 8.31
N ILE A 86 11.74 5.09 7.26
CA ILE A 86 11.65 3.76 6.64
C ILE A 86 11.89 3.86 5.14
N ASP A 87 12.33 2.77 4.52
CA ASP A 87 12.66 2.71 3.08
C ASP A 87 11.47 2.23 2.24
N LEU A 88 10.60 1.40 2.82
CA LEU A 88 9.50 0.72 2.17
C LEU A 88 8.35 0.56 3.16
N ASN A 89 7.11 0.55 2.70
CA ASN A 89 6.00 0.07 3.53
C ASN A 89 5.10 -0.92 2.78
N ASN A 90 4.36 -1.72 3.57
CA ASN A 90 3.38 -2.67 3.07
C ASN A 90 2.21 -2.79 4.06
N PHE A 91 1.19 -1.95 3.90
CA PHE A 91 0.03 -1.94 4.79
C PHE A 91 -1.26 -1.44 4.11
N GLN A 92 -1.15 -0.85 2.94
CA GLN A 92 -2.19 -0.05 2.29
C GLN A 92 -2.55 -0.59 0.91
N ASN A 93 -3.78 -0.34 0.49
CA ASN A 93 -4.23 -0.58 -0.88
C ASN A 93 -3.98 0.66 -1.77
N ARG A 94 -4.09 0.48 -3.09
CA ARG A 94 -3.86 1.57 -4.06
C ARG A 94 -4.80 2.77 -3.85
N PRO A 95 -6.12 2.60 -3.63
CA PRO A 95 -7.01 3.73 -3.38
C PRO A 95 -6.63 4.55 -2.14
N TYR A 96 -6.25 3.88 -1.04
CA TYR A 96 -5.78 4.56 0.17
C TYR A 96 -4.51 5.37 -0.11
N LEU A 97 -3.50 4.76 -0.75
CA LEU A 97 -2.27 5.46 -1.12
C LEU A 97 -2.56 6.67 -2.01
N ALA A 98 -3.39 6.51 -3.05
CA ALA A 98 -3.75 7.59 -3.95
C ALA A 98 -4.42 8.77 -3.20
N ASN A 99 -5.30 8.47 -2.24
CA ASN A 99 -5.90 9.49 -1.38
C ASN A 99 -4.84 10.19 -0.51
N GLN A 100 -3.93 9.46 0.12
CA GLN A 100 -2.85 10.01 0.94
C GLN A 100 -1.91 10.90 0.11
N VAL A 101 -1.50 10.48 -1.07
CA VAL A 101 -0.69 11.28 -2.00
C VAL A 101 -1.41 12.57 -2.37
N LYS A 102 -2.70 12.48 -2.74
CA LYS A 102 -3.50 13.65 -3.12
C LYS A 102 -3.69 14.64 -1.98
N THR A 103 -3.99 14.16 -0.78
CA THR A 103 -4.39 15.02 0.36
C THR A 103 -3.22 15.52 1.19
N ARG A 104 -2.11 14.75 1.25
CA ARG A 104 -0.93 15.05 2.05
C ARG A 104 0.25 15.56 1.22
N GLY A 105 0.20 15.45 -0.10
CA GLY A 105 1.29 15.86 -0.99
C GLY A 105 2.51 14.93 -0.93
N TYR A 106 2.34 13.68 -0.50
CA TYR A 106 3.43 12.73 -0.40
C TYR A 106 4.01 12.36 -1.76
N GLN A 107 5.34 12.22 -1.83
CA GLN A 107 6.08 11.75 -3.00
C GLN A 107 6.32 10.23 -2.88
N ILE A 108 5.25 9.48 -2.82
CA ILE A 108 5.23 8.02 -2.58
C ILE A 108 4.49 7.35 -3.74
N VAL A 109 5.03 6.25 -4.23
CA VAL A 109 4.46 5.47 -5.32
C VAL A 109 4.21 4.03 -4.90
N ALA A 110 3.14 3.45 -5.46
CA ALA A 110 2.89 2.02 -5.36
C ALA A 110 3.86 1.24 -6.24
N LEU A 111 4.40 0.18 -5.68
CA LEU A 111 5.19 -0.82 -6.38
C LEU A 111 4.32 -2.08 -6.65
N ASP A 112 4.83 -3.23 -6.29
CA ASP A 112 4.18 -4.52 -6.51
C ASP A 112 3.06 -4.80 -5.50
N GLU A 113 2.11 -5.64 -5.91
CA GLU A 113 1.08 -6.18 -5.04
C GLU A 113 1.65 -7.23 -4.08
N SER A 114 1.05 -7.32 -2.89
CA SER A 114 1.50 -8.23 -1.83
C SER A 114 0.42 -9.19 -1.34
N LEU A 115 -0.54 -8.72 -0.57
CA LEU A 115 -1.56 -9.57 0.05
C LEU A 115 -2.97 -9.11 -0.32
N LEU A 116 -3.84 -10.06 -0.55
CA LEU A 116 -5.27 -9.84 -0.57
C LEU A 116 -5.82 -10.04 0.85
N VAL A 117 -6.46 -9.01 1.37
CA VAL A 117 -6.87 -8.92 2.78
C VAL A 117 -8.36 -8.58 2.89
N PRO A 118 -9.23 -9.59 2.91
CA PRO A 118 -10.66 -9.37 3.00
C PRO A 118 -11.05 -8.74 4.34
N ALA A 119 -12.11 -7.96 4.34
CA ALA A 119 -12.70 -7.37 5.54
C ALA A 119 -14.09 -7.95 5.81
N GLY A 120 -14.60 -7.68 7.00
CA GLY A 120 -15.93 -8.14 7.39
C GLY A 120 -16.71 -7.13 8.22
N ILE A 121 -18.02 -7.30 8.26
CA ILE A 121 -18.88 -6.69 9.26
C ILE A 121 -19.05 -7.68 10.41
N TYR A 122 -18.67 -7.26 11.59
CA TYR A 122 -18.74 -8.07 12.81
C TYR A 122 -19.74 -7.52 13.80
N SER A 123 -20.25 -8.41 14.64
CA SER A 123 -21.10 -8.07 15.78
C SER A 123 -20.82 -9.02 16.94
N ARG A 124 -20.92 -8.51 18.17
CA ARG A 124 -20.93 -9.33 19.38
C ARG A 124 -22.33 -9.63 19.88
N LYS A 125 -23.34 -8.97 19.27
CA LYS A 125 -24.74 -8.99 19.75
C LYS A 125 -25.66 -9.77 18.81
N TYR A 126 -25.31 -9.85 17.52
CA TYR A 126 -26.17 -10.44 16.47
C TYR A 126 -25.38 -11.42 15.64
N THR A 127 -26.03 -12.48 15.17
CA THR A 127 -25.48 -13.49 14.28
C THR A 127 -25.90 -13.31 12.82
N ARG A 128 -26.89 -12.45 12.57
CA ARG A 128 -27.37 -12.11 11.22
C ARG A 128 -27.56 -10.60 11.11
N ALA A 129 -27.19 -10.01 10.00
CA ALA A 129 -27.37 -8.58 9.75
C ALA A 129 -28.86 -8.16 9.82
N ALA A 130 -29.77 -9.04 9.40
CA ALA A 130 -31.21 -8.79 9.45
C ALA A 130 -31.76 -8.57 10.88
N ASP A 131 -31.10 -9.12 11.89
CA ASP A 131 -31.55 -9.04 13.29
C ASP A 131 -31.14 -7.72 13.99
N ILE A 132 -30.32 -6.90 13.35
CA ILE A 132 -29.94 -5.58 13.87
C ILE A 132 -31.19 -4.69 13.94
N PRO A 133 -31.55 -4.15 15.15
CA PRO A 133 -32.78 -3.39 15.34
C PRO A 133 -32.73 -1.99 14.69
N ALA A 134 -33.90 -1.42 14.47
CA ALA A 134 -34.01 -0.04 14.02
C ALA A 134 -33.41 0.94 15.06
N GLY A 135 -32.78 2.00 14.55
CA GLY A 135 -32.10 3.02 15.37
C GLY A 135 -30.76 2.58 15.94
N ALA A 136 -30.30 1.35 15.68
CA ALA A 136 -29.03 0.86 16.18
C ALA A 136 -27.83 1.64 15.61
N LYS A 137 -26.75 1.72 16.39
CA LYS A 137 -25.48 2.27 15.94
C LYS A 137 -24.68 1.21 15.19
N ILE A 138 -24.08 1.60 14.05
CA ILE A 138 -23.07 0.83 13.33
C ILE A 138 -21.83 1.69 13.14
N ALA A 139 -20.64 1.08 13.11
CA ALA A 139 -19.38 1.82 13.02
C ALA A 139 -18.62 1.48 11.74
N ILE A 140 -18.00 2.52 11.15
CA ILE A 140 -17.16 2.42 9.95
C ILE A 140 -15.85 3.20 10.16
N PRO A 141 -14.79 2.92 9.35
CA PRO A 141 -13.57 3.71 9.36
C PRO A 141 -13.84 5.18 8.95
N ASN A 142 -13.10 6.10 9.56
CA ASN A 142 -13.18 7.53 9.25
C ASN A 142 -12.30 7.98 8.08
N ASP A 143 -11.55 7.07 7.45
CA ASP A 143 -10.86 7.38 6.20
C ASP A 143 -11.77 7.16 4.99
N PRO A 144 -11.70 8.03 3.95
CA PRO A 144 -12.65 8.00 2.83
C PRO A 144 -12.65 6.68 2.06
N THR A 145 -11.52 5.99 2.00
CA THR A 145 -11.39 4.76 1.21
C THR A 145 -12.02 3.57 1.91
N ASN A 146 -11.66 3.34 3.18
CA ASN A 146 -12.21 2.21 3.93
C ASN A 146 -13.61 2.52 4.49
N GLY A 147 -13.95 3.79 4.69
CA GLY A 147 -15.33 4.23 4.96
C GLY A 147 -16.26 3.87 3.81
N GLY A 148 -15.89 4.19 2.57
CA GLY A 148 -16.65 3.81 1.38
C GLY A 148 -16.74 2.29 1.19
N ARG A 149 -15.63 1.57 1.41
CA ARG A 149 -15.60 0.09 1.42
C ARG A 149 -16.57 -0.50 2.45
N ALA A 150 -16.60 0.07 3.65
CA ALA A 150 -17.52 -0.36 4.70
C ALA A 150 -18.98 -0.13 4.31
N LEU A 151 -19.31 1.03 3.74
CA LEU A 151 -20.66 1.34 3.27
C LEU A 151 -21.13 0.37 2.18
N LEU A 152 -20.26 0.02 1.23
CA LEU A 152 -20.55 -1.01 0.22
C LEU A 152 -20.84 -2.36 0.85
N LEU A 153 -20.11 -2.73 1.91
CA LEU A 153 -20.33 -4.00 2.59
C LEU A 153 -21.64 -3.98 3.43
N PHE A 154 -21.99 -2.85 4.04
CA PHE A 154 -23.29 -2.67 4.70
C PHE A 154 -24.46 -2.69 3.70
N GLN A 155 -24.26 -2.18 2.47
CA GLN A 155 -25.23 -2.34 1.38
C GLN A 155 -25.37 -3.81 0.98
N LYS A 156 -24.26 -4.53 0.82
CA LYS A 156 -24.26 -5.98 0.53
C LYS A 156 -25.00 -6.77 1.63
N ALA A 157 -24.93 -6.30 2.87
CA ALA A 157 -25.67 -6.85 4.01
C ALA A 157 -27.19 -6.55 3.97
N GLY A 158 -27.66 -5.73 3.04
CA GLY A 158 -29.06 -5.29 2.94
C GLY A 158 -29.48 -4.31 4.03
N LEU A 159 -28.55 -3.65 4.68
CA LEU A 159 -28.81 -2.73 5.79
C LEU A 159 -29.02 -1.27 5.35
N ILE A 160 -28.38 -0.88 4.26
CA ILE A 160 -28.49 0.45 3.64
C ILE A 160 -28.50 0.29 2.11
N GLN A 161 -28.90 1.36 1.41
CA GLN A 161 -28.74 1.48 -0.04
C GLN A 161 -27.98 2.78 -0.35
N LEU A 162 -26.94 2.68 -1.18
CA LEU A 162 -26.21 3.85 -1.65
C LEU A 162 -26.81 4.41 -2.94
N LYS A 163 -26.60 5.69 -3.21
CA LYS A 163 -26.97 6.32 -4.47
C LYS A 163 -26.34 5.59 -5.65
N PRO A 164 -27.02 5.43 -6.80
CA PRO A 164 -26.44 4.83 -7.99
C PRO A 164 -25.15 5.54 -8.43
N GLY A 165 -24.15 4.77 -8.84
CA GLY A 165 -22.88 5.31 -9.33
C GLY A 165 -21.89 5.76 -8.24
N THR A 166 -22.24 5.64 -6.97
CA THR A 166 -21.34 5.87 -5.85
C THR A 166 -20.31 4.73 -5.81
N GLY A 167 -19.06 5.02 -6.08
CA GLY A 167 -17.99 4.01 -6.09
C GLY A 167 -17.34 3.80 -4.72
N LEU A 168 -16.06 3.47 -4.76
CA LEU A 168 -15.24 3.17 -3.57
C LEU A 168 -15.12 4.32 -2.56
N TYR A 169 -15.41 5.55 -2.98
CA TYR A 169 -15.31 6.74 -2.13
C TYR A 169 -16.69 7.21 -1.62
N ALA A 170 -17.66 6.27 -1.54
CA ALA A 170 -18.95 6.54 -0.92
C ALA A 170 -18.75 7.11 0.49
N SER A 171 -19.55 8.09 0.83
CA SER A 171 -19.62 8.70 2.16
C SER A 171 -20.98 8.45 2.79
N VAL A 172 -21.14 8.78 4.06
CA VAL A 172 -22.46 8.69 4.72
C VAL A 172 -23.52 9.58 4.05
N LEU A 173 -23.09 10.63 3.32
CA LEU A 173 -24.00 11.50 2.55
C LEU A 173 -24.56 10.83 1.29
N ASP A 174 -23.98 9.71 0.90
CA ASP A 174 -24.39 8.93 -0.28
C ASP A 174 -25.35 7.80 0.08
N VAL A 175 -25.73 7.67 1.33
CA VAL A 175 -26.78 6.73 1.75
C VAL A 175 -28.14 7.25 1.27
N ALA A 176 -28.71 6.56 0.27
CA ALA A 176 -30.02 6.90 -0.30
C ALA A 176 -31.16 6.33 0.54
N GLU A 177 -31.00 5.09 1.03
CA GLU A 177 -32.01 4.43 1.86
C GLU A 177 -31.37 3.84 3.10
N ASN A 178 -32.03 4.06 4.22
CA ASN A 178 -31.67 3.53 5.53
C ASN A 178 -32.97 3.11 6.25
N PRO A 179 -33.59 1.98 5.84
CA PRO A 179 -34.92 1.60 6.29
C PRO A 179 -34.98 1.35 7.80
N LYS A 180 -33.86 0.95 8.40
CA LYS A 180 -33.77 0.74 9.85
C LYS A 180 -33.33 2.00 10.60
N LYS A 181 -33.12 3.13 9.94
CA LYS A 181 -32.66 4.38 10.55
C LYS A 181 -31.40 4.17 11.40
N LEU A 182 -30.46 3.38 10.89
CA LEU A 182 -29.20 3.08 11.57
C LEU A 182 -28.37 4.37 11.74
N GLN A 183 -27.75 4.52 12.90
CA GLN A 183 -26.82 5.61 13.18
C GLN A 183 -25.42 5.18 12.77
N ILE A 184 -24.90 5.78 11.70
CA ILE A 184 -23.55 5.47 11.18
C ILE A 184 -22.54 6.35 11.91
N VAL A 185 -21.58 5.74 12.61
CA VAL A 185 -20.49 6.43 13.32
C VAL A 185 -19.17 6.17 12.61
N GLU A 186 -18.45 7.24 12.33
CA GLU A 186 -17.13 7.19 11.71
C GLU A 186 -16.06 7.31 12.81
N ILE A 187 -15.22 6.29 12.96
CA ILE A 187 -14.17 6.26 13.99
C ILE A 187 -12.85 5.75 13.39
N ASP A 188 -11.75 5.94 14.11
CA ASP A 188 -10.46 5.41 13.69
C ASP A 188 -10.51 3.88 13.55
N ALA A 189 -9.92 3.37 12.46
CA ALA A 189 -9.98 1.95 12.12
C ALA A 189 -9.42 1.03 13.22
N ALA A 190 -8.41 1.48 13.96
CA ALA A 190 -7.85 0.73 15.08
C ALA A 190 -8.79 0.59 16.28
N GLN A 191 -9.82 1.45 16.39
CA GLN A 191 -10.81 1.42 17.47
C GLN A 191 -12.04 0.58 17.14
N LEU A 192 -12.26 0.22 15.87
CA LEU A 192 -13.44 -0.52 15.42
C LEU A 192 -13.66 -1.86 16.15
N PRO A 193 -12.64 -2.70 16.40
CA PRO A 193 -12.85 -3.93 17.15
C PRO A 193 -13.37 -3.70 18.59
N ARG A 194 -12.89 -2.65 19.24
CA ARG A 194 -13.33 -2.28 20.60
C ARG A 194 -14.74 -1.70 20.62
N SER A 195 -15.10 -0.95 19.58
CA SER A 195 -16.44 -0.36 19.48
C SER A 195 -17.57 -1.40 19.38
N LEU A 196 -17.26 -2.69 19.08
CA LEU A 196 -18.24 -3.77 19.02
C LEU A 196 -18.98 -4.01 20.35
N ASP A 197 -18.46 -3.53 21.47
CA ASP A 197 -19.14 -3.58 22.75
C ASP A 197 -20.30 -2.54 22.81
N ASP A 198 -20.13 -1.41 22.12
CA ASP A 198 -21.05 -0.27 22.18
C ASP A 198 -22.01 -0.22 20.99
N VAL A 199 -21.59 -0.70 19.80
CA VAL A 199 -22.38 -0.67 18.57
C VAL A 199 -23.03 -2.01 18.27
N ALA A 200 -24.02 -2.02 17.37
CA ALA A 200 -24.66 -3.24 16.90
C ALA A 200 -23.78 -4.04 15.95
N ALA A 201 -23.02 -3.35 15.11
CA ALA A 201 -22.05 -3.95 14.19
C ALA A 201 -20.98 -2.94 13.79
N ALA A 202 -19.81 -3.43 13.41
CA ALA A 202 -18.73 -2.60 12.88
C ALA A 202 -18.04 -3.31 11.70
N PHE A 203 -17.59 -2.51 10.74
CA PHE A 203 -16.62 -2.95 9.74
C PHE A 203 -15.27 -3.12 10.41
N VAL A 204 -14.60 -4.26 10.19
CA VAL A 204 -13.24 -4.47 10.70
C VAL A 204 -12.37 -5.08 9.60
N SER A 205 -11.25 -4.44 9.31
CA SER A 205 -10.26 -4.94 8.37
C SER A 205 -9.43 -6.09 8.95
N SER A 206 -8.86 -6.93 8.08
CA SER A 206 -8.19 -8.19 8.46
C SER A 206 -7.15 -8.05 9.55
N ASN A 207 -6.29 -7.02 9.52
CA ASN A 207 -5.25 -6.86 10.52
C ASN A 207 -5.82 -6.60 11.92
N TYR A 208 -6.82 -5.72 12.01
CA TYR A 208 -7.46 -5.39 13.29
C TYR A 208 -8.39 -6.51 13.76
N ALA A 209 -9.03 -7.24 12.83
CA ALA A 209 -9.80 -8.44 13.15
C ALA A 209 -8.90 -9.52 13.76
N TYR A 210 -7.74 -9.78 13.13
CA TYR A 210 -6.75 -10.74 13.64
C TYR A 210 -6.26 -10.38 15.04
N LEU A 211 -5.88 -9.11 15.27
CA LEU A 211 -5.43 -8.64 16.58
C LEU A 211 -6.50 -8.74 17.66
N ALA A 212 -7.78 -8.62 17.28
CA ALA A 212 -8.91 -8.74 18.19
C ALA A 212 -9.43 -10.18 18.35
N GLY A 213 -8.81 -11.17 17.69
CA GLY A 213 -9.24 -12.55 17.70
C GLY A 213 -10.59 -12.80 16.99
N LEU A 214 -10.97 -11.92 16.06
CA LEU A 214 -12.18 -12.07 15.25
C LEU A 214 -11.89 -13.00 14.07
N ASP A 215 -12.74 -13.99 13.85
CA ASP A 215 -12.68 -14.89 12.71
C ASP A 215 -13.57 -14.37 11.57
N LEU A 216 -13.01 -14.29 10.36
CA LEU A 216 -13.75 -13.85 9.17
C LEU A 216 -14.98 -14.73 8.89
N ASN A 217 -14.92 -16.02 9.24
CA ASN A 217 -16.03 -16.96 9.09
C ASN A 217 -17.22 -16.66 10.04
N THR A 218 -16.99 -15.87 11.09
CA THR A 218 -18.04 -15.43 12.02
C THR A 218 -18.58 -14.04 11.72
N ALA A 219 -18.07 -13.38 10.68
CA ALA A 219 -18.58 -12.08 10.25
C ALA A 219 -20.03 -12.20 9.78
N LEU A 220 -20.85 -11.20 10.11
CA LEU A 220 -22.23 -11.10 9.59
C LEU A 220 -22.24 -11.06 8.06
N VAL A 221 -21.28 -10.36 7.50
CA VAL A 221 -20.98 -10.30 6.06
C VAL A 221 -19.48 -10.17 5.89
N ALA A 222 -18.90 -10.98 5.02
CA ALA A 222 -17.50 -10.91 4.65
C ALA A 222 -17.34 -10.56 3.16
N GLU A 223 -16.21 -9.99 2.82
CA GLU A 223 -15.78 -9.89 1.44
C GLU A 223 -15.33 -11.29 0.98
N THR A 224 -16.13 -11.91 0.14
CA THR A 224 -15.92 -13.31 -0.32
C THR A 224 -15.35 -13.42 -1.72
N ALA A 225 -15.51 -12.38 -2.54
CA ALA A 225 -15.12 -12.43 -3.93
C ALA A 225 -13.70 -11.88 -4.12
N VAL A 226 -12.73 -12.77 -4.27
CA VAL A 226 -11.34 -12.42 -4.62
C VAL A 226 -11.30 -11.54 -5.86
N GLU A 227 -12.15 -11.78 -6.85
CA GLU A 227 -12.21 -11.02 -8.11
C GLU A 227 -12.80 -9.61 -7.92
N GLU A 228 -13.84 -9.45 -7.10
CA GLU A 228 -14.45 -8.15 -6.81
C GLU A 228 -13.56 -7.27 -5.93
N ALA A 229 -12.91 -7.89 -4.93
CA ALA A 229 -12.08 -7.17 -3.97
C ALA A 229 -10.65 -6.92 -4.47
N LYS A 230 -10.12 -7.81 -5.31
CA LYS A 230 -8.72 -7.81 -5.74
C LYS A 230 -8.23 -6.50 -6.35
N PRO A 231 -8.96 -5.83 -7.27
CA PRO A 231 -8.49 -4.59 -7.86
C PRO A 231 -8.32 -3.43 -6.87
N TYR A 232 -9.05 -3.49 -5.75
CA TYR A 232 -9.18 -2.35 -4.84
C TYR A 232 -8.53 -2.57 -3.48
N PHE A 233 -8.56 -3.81 -2.97
CA PHE A 233 -8.20 -4.11 -1.59
C PHE A 233 -6.97 -5.00 -1.43
N THR A 234 -6.26 -5.23 -2.54
CA THR A 234 -4.92 -5.81 -2.49
C THR A 234 -3.95 -4.79 -1.90
N LEU A 235 -3.19 -5.23 -0.90
CA LEU A 235 -2.10 -4.42 -0.36
C LEU A 235 -0.98 -4.29 -1.39
N VAL A 236 -0.32 -3.14 -1.37
CA VAL A 236 0.83 -2.86 -2.21
C VAL A 236 2.05 -2.52 -1.35
N PHE A 237 3.22 -2.81 -1.88
CA PHE A 237 4.43 -2.16 -1.45
C PHE A 237 4.42 -0.71 -1.94
N ALA A 238 4.92 0.19 -1.10
CA ALA A 238 5.09 1.58 -1.47
C ALA A 238 6.47 2.10 -1.04
N ALA A 239 7.09 2.88 -1.90
CA ALA A 239 8.37 3.54 -1.65
C ALA A 239 8.27 5.01 -2.04
N ARG A 240 9.24 5.83 -1.59
CA ARG A 240 9.38 7.17 -2.14
C ARG A 240 9.70 7.11 -3.64
N GLU A 241 9.21 8.08 -4.39
CA GLU A 241 9.43 8.20 -5.84
C GLU A 241 10.93 8.12 -6.22
N ASP A 242 11.79 8.81 -5.45
CA ASP A 242 13.25 8.83 -5.65
C ASP A 242 13.95 7.51 -5.29
N ARG A 243 13.24 6.58 -4.67
CA ARG A 243 13.76 5.27 -4.22
C ARG A 243 13.06 4.08 -4.87
N LYS A 244 12.12 4.30 -5.78
CA LYS A 244 11.33 3.22 -6.41
C LYS A 244 12.17 2.18 -7.14
N ASP A 245 13.34 2.55 -7.61
CA ASP A 245 14.27 1.69 -8.36
C ASP A 245 15.48 1.24 -7.53
N ASP A 246 15.47 1.45 -6.20
CA ASP A 246 16.53 0.94 -5.32
C ASP A 246 16.62 -0.60 -5.46
N PRO A 247 17.78 -1.13 -5.86
CA PRO A 247 17.93 -2.57 -6.10
C PRO A 247 17.70 -3.43 -4.87
N ARG A 248 17.90 -2.90 -3.65
CA ARG A 248 17.62 -3.63 -2.40
C ARG A 248 16.12 -3.76 -2.18
N ILE A 249 15.35 -2.69 -2.45
CA ILE A 249 13.87 -2.70 -2.39
C ILE A 249 13.34 -3.72 -3.39
N ARG A 250 13.79 -3.65 -4.64
CA ARG A 250 13.35 -4.56 -5.70
C ARG A 250 13.68 -6.03 -5.37
N LYS A 251 14.87 -6.28 -4.86
CA LYS A 251 15.27 -7.63 -4.47
C LYS A 251 14.49 -8.16 -3.27
N PHE A 252 14.20 -7.32 -2.28
CA PHE A 252 13.36 -7.69 -1.15
C PHE A 252 11.94 -8.07 -1.60
N ILE A 253 11.34 -7.28 -2.48
CA ILE A 253 10.00 -7.57 -3.04
C ILE A 253 10.02 -8.87 -3.85
N GLU A 254 11.07 -9.13 -4.64
CA GLU A 254 11.24 -10.40 -5.36
C GLU A 254 11.24 -11.60 -4.40
N VAL A 255 12.01 -11.51 -3.29
CA VAL A 255 12.04 -12.55 -2.27
C VAL A 255 10.68 -12.69 -1.58
N TYR A 256 10.02 -11.59 -1.25
CA TYR A 256 8.69 -11.60 -0.66
C TYR A 256 7.67 -12.33 -1.57
N ARG A 257 7.75 -12.14 -2.88
CA ARG A 257 6.85 -12.75 -3.87
C ARG A 257 7.30 -14.14 -4.32
N SER A 258 8.24 -14.74 -3.62
CA SER A 258 8.74 -16.08 -3.91
C SER A 258 7.78 -17.19 -3.47
N GLN A 259 7.94 -18.39 -4.05
CA GLN A 259 7.13 -19.54 -3.69
C GLN A 259 7.21 -19.90 -2.18
N PRO A 260 8.39 -19.89 -1.54
CA PRO A 260 8.47 -20.18 -0.09
C PRO A 260 7.62 -19.23 0.79
N VAL A 261 7.59 -17.94 0.47
CA VAL A 261 6.75 -16.96 1.21
C VAL A 261 5.27 -17.19 0.92
N LYS A 262 4.92 -17.55 -0.32
CA LYS A 262 3.56 -17.93 -0.69
C LYS A 262 3.08 -19.14 0.12
N ASP A 263 3.88 -20.19 0.16
CA ASP A 263 3.56 -21.42 0.90
C ASP A 263 3.41 -21.15 2.41
N PHE A 264 4.33 -20.35 2.98
CA PHE A 264 4.22 -19.90 4.37
C PHE A 264 2.90 -19.16 4.63
N THR A 265 2.54 -18.22 3.76
CA THR A 265 1.32 -17.42 3.89
C THR A 265 0.06 -18.31 3.86
N LEU A 266 -0.03 -19.20 2.88
CA LEU A 266 -1.16 -20.13 2.76
C LEU A 266 -1.29 -21.08 3.94
N ALA A 267 -0.18 -21.65 4.39
CA ALA A 267 -0.15 -22.56 5.54
C ALA A 267 -0.56 -21.85 6.85
N LYS A 268 -0.06 -20.62 7.05
CA LYS A 268 -0.30 -19.88 8.28
C LYS A 268 -1.73 -19.33 8.38
N PHE A 269 -2.24 -18.74 7.32
CA PHE A 269 -3.51 -18.00 7.36
C PHE A 269 -4.71 -18.74 6.78
N LYS A 270 -4.50 -19.94 6.23
CA LYS A 270 -5.58 -20.86 5.80
C LYS A 270 -6.69 -20.22 4.97
N GLY A 271 -6.34 -19.24 4.12
CA GLY A 271 -7.27 -18.53 3.24
C GLY A 271 -7.83 -17.22 3.77
N SER A 272 -7.63 -16.87 5.05
CA SER A 272 -8.07 -15.57 5.59
C SER A 272 -7.21 -14.39 5.08
N ILE A 273 -5.99 -14.68 4.64
CA ILE A 273 -5.08 -13.77 3.94
C ILE A 273 -4.46 -14.56 2.79
N LEU A 274 -4.47 -13.99 1.60
CA LEU A 274 -4.00 -14.65 0.39
C LEU A 274 -2.85 -13.88 -0.25
N PRO A 275 -1.85 -14.57 -0.83
CA PRO A 275 -0.89 -13.94 -1.73
C PRO A 275 -1.59 -13.39 -2.96
N ALA A 276 -1.24 -12.18 -3.39
CA ALA A 276 -1.83 -11.53 -4.56
C ALA A 276 -0.95 -11.67 -5.84
N TRP A 277 0.09 -12.54 -5.78
CA TRP A 277 1.00 -12.83 -6.89
C TRP A 277 0.97 -14.29 -7.32
#